data_ca8e11eb3911e1b8bcdb5b577c4cef26
#
_entry.id   ca8e11eb3911e1b8bcdb5b577c4cef26
#
_cell.length_a   1.000
_cell.length_b   1.000
_cell.length_c   1.000
_cell.angle_alpha   90.00
_cell.angle_beta   90.00
_cell.angle_gamma   90.00
#
_symmetry.space_group_name_H-M   'P 1'
#
loop_
_entity.id
_entity.type
_entity.pdbx_description
1 polymer ?
#
loop_
_entity_poly.entity_id
_entity_poly.type
_entity_poly.pdbx_seq_one_letter_code
_entity_poly.pdbx_strand_id
1 'polypeptide(L)'
;DYKGRVVIVGGYILETANETDGSRITVLQAPLDSQNRPKSSDLSEGRFMVTSNEFLDPVVYSKERRVTVGGKVIGSQERELGNLTYVYPVIEAMEIHLWSKEGEYIGPYYPYYDPWYRRPYRYRYPYW
;
A
#
# COMPACT_ATOMS: atom_id res chain seq x y z
N ASP A 1 -10.41 -16.98 8.84
CA ASP A 1 -9.07 -16.58 9.23
C ASP A 1 -8.12 -16.66 8.04
N TYR A 2 -7.45 -15.54 7.78
CA TYR A 2 -6.61 -15.43 6.58
C TYR A 2 -5.12 -15.53 6.88
N LYS A 3 -4.76 -15.81 8.10
CA LYS A 3 -3.35 -15.87 8.47
C LYS A 3 -2.62 -16.89 7.59
N GLY A 4 -1.49 -16.50 7.06
CA GLY A 4 -0.70 -17.33 6.17
C GLY A 4 -1.04 -17.20 4.70
N ARG A 5 -2.13 -16.53 4.37
CA ARG A 5 -2.52 -16.36 2.98
C ARG A 5 -1.77 -15.21 2.33
N VAL A 6 -1.48 -15.39 1.06
CA VAL A 6 -0.92 -14.31 0.24
C VAL A 6 -2.07 -13.57 -0.41
N VAL A 7 -2.07 -12.25 -0.28
CA VAL A 7 -3.17 -11.42 -0.77
C VAL A 7 -2.62 -10.24 -1.54
N ILE A 8 -3.47 -9.66 -2.36
CA ILE A 8 -3.21 -8.37 -2.99
C ILE A 8 -4.29 -7.42 -2.53
N VAL A 9 -3.89 -6.38 -1.82
CA VAL A 9 -4.82 -5.40 -1.26
C VAL A 9 -4.23 -4.02 -1.46
N GLY A 10 -5.06 -3.02 -1.33
CA GLY A 10 -4.56 -1.67 -1.47
C GLY A 10 -5.50 -0.65 -0.88
N GLY A 11 -5.10 0.59 -0.99
CA GLY A 11 -5.88 1.68 -0.46
C GLY A 11 -5.05 2.94 -0.35
N TYR A 12 -5.40 3.74 0.64
CA TYR A 12 -4.83 5.07 0.84
C TYR A 12 -4.02 5.08 2.14
N ILE A 13 -2.81 5.58 2.06
CA ILE A 13 -1.93 5.62 3.23
C ILE A 13 -2.51 6.59 4.26
N LEU A 14 -2.63 6.13 5.49
CA LEU A 14 -3.02 6.97 6.61
C LEU A 14 -1.80 7.40 7.40
N GLU A 15 -0.82 6.53 7.53
CA GLU A 15 0.34 6.82 8.34
C GLU A 15 1.49 5.89 7.91
N THR A 16 2.69 6.42 7.88
CA THR A 16 3.90 5.63 7.64
C THR A 16 4.86 5.91 8.78
N ALA A 17 5.29 4.86 9.45
CA ALA A 17 6.21 4.97 10.57
C ALA A 17 7.41 4.08 10.33
N ASN A 18 8.59 4.59 10.63
CA ASN A 18 9.82 3.81 10.56
C ASN A 18 10.12 3.26 11.93
N GLU A 19 10.55 2.02 11.97
CA GLU A 19 10.87 1.32 13.18
C GLU A 19 12.26 0.71 13.05
N THR A 20 12.71 0.09 14.11
CA THR A 20 14.07 -0.46 14.14
C THR A 20 14.30 -1.46 13.02
N ASP A 21 13.29 -2.26 12.72
CA ASP A 21 13.42 -3.36 11.77
C ASP A 21 12.86 -3.06 10.39
N GLY A 22 12.42 -1.84 10.17
CA GLY A 22 11.82 -1.51 8.88
C GLY A 22 10.76 -0.45 9.02
N SER A 23 9.68 -0.60 8.26
CA SER A 23 8.61 0.39 8.25
C SER A 23 7.27 -0.27 8.46
N ARG A 24 6.33 0.53 8.91
CA ARG A 24 4.94 0.11 9.08
C ARG A 24 4.05 1.16 8.46
N ILE A 25 3.10 0.70 7.64
CA ILE A 25 2.14 1.59 6.99
C ILE A 25 0.75 1.19 7.43
N THR A 26 -0.05 2.17 7.82
CA THR A 26 -1.47 1.96 8.06
C THR A 26 -2.22 2.44 6.82
N VAL A 27 -3.08 1.60 6.29
CA VAL A 27 -3.75 1.84 5.03
C VAL A 27 -5.25 1.77 5.21
N LEU A 28 -5.95 2.76 4.66
CA LEU A 28 -7.41 2.73 4.55
C LEU A 28 -7.73 1.91 3.31
N GLN A 29 -8.28 0.73 3.50
CA GLN A 29 -8.47 -0.21 2.41
C GLN A 29 -9.56 0.24 1.47
N ALA A 30 -9.30 0.10 0.19
CA ALA A 30 -10.27 0.40 -0.86
C ALA A 30 -10.29 -0.75 -1.86
N PRO A 31 -11.43 -0.95 -2.54
CA PRO A 31 -11.47 -1.98 -3.58
C PRO A 31 -10.50 -1.64 -4.70
N LEU A 32 -9.99 -2.66 -5.36
CA LEU A 32 -9.06 -2.48 -6.46
C LEU A 32 -9.79 -2.60 -7.79
N ASP A 33 -9.33 -1.83 -8.77
CA ASP A 33 -9.89 -1.96 -10.12
C ASP A 33 -9.17 -3.08 -10.87
N SER A 34 -9.44 -3.21 -12.16
CA SER A 34 -8.88 -4.30 -12.97
C SER A 34 -7.38 -4.22 -13.11
N GLN A 35 -6.79 -3.08 -12.77
CA GLN A 35 -5.34 -2.91 -12.81
C GLN A 35 -4.73 -2.94 -11.42
N ASN A 36 -5.51 -3.36 -10.43
CA ASN A 36 -5.11 -3.41 -9.03
C ASN A 36 -4.84 -2.04 -8.44
N ARG A 37 -5.45 -1.01 -9.01
CA ARG A 37 -5.32 0.34 -8.48
C ARG A 37 -6.49 0.61 -7.54
N PRO A 38 -6.22 1.19 -6.35
CA PRO A 38 -7.31 1.48 -5.42
C PRO A 38 -8.32 2.46 -6.00
N LYS A 39 -9.59 2.15 -5.81
CA LYS A 39 -10.67 3.01 -6.20
C LYS A 39 -10.84 4.11 -5.17
N SER A 40 -11.99 4.79 -5.19
CA SER A 40 -12.23 5.91 -4.28
C SER A 40 -12.16 5.48 -2.82
N SER A 41 -11.58 6.35 -1.98
CA SER A 41 -11.55 6.09 -0.54
C SER A 41 -12.93 6.12 0.08
N ASP A 42 -13.91 6.67 -0.63
CA ASP A 42 -15.30 6.64 -0.14
C ASP A 42 -15.85 5.22 -0.10
N LEU A 43 -15.19 4.29 -0.77
CA LEU A 43 -15.60 2.89 -0.79
C LEU A 43 -14.79 2.05 0.18
N SER A 44 -14.30 2.67 1.25
CA SER A 44 -13.41 2.01 2.19
C SER A 44 -13.99 0.72 2.75
N GLU A 45 -13.13 -0.28 2.87
CA GLU A 45 -13.48 -1.58 3.41
C GLU A 45 -12.83 -1.81 4.76
N GLY A 46 -12.37 -0.75 5.41
CA GLY A 46 -11.70 -0.86 6.68
C GLY A 46 -10.24 -0.47 6.57
N ARG A 47 -9.43 -0.97 7.47
CA ARG A 47 -8.02 -0.61 7.53
C ARG A 47 -7.17 -1.86 7.69
N PHE A 48 -5.93 -1.78 7.20
CA PHE A 48 -4.98 -2.84 7.44
C PHE A 48 -3.61 -2.22 7.66
N MET A 49 -2.71 -3.02 8.22
CA MET A 49 -1.35 -2.60 8.44
C MET A 49 -0.41 -3.39 7.57
N VAL A 50 0.64 -2.74 7.11
CA VAL A 50 1.66 -3.36 6.29
C VAL A 50 2.98 -3.22 7.00
N THR A 51 3.71 -4.32 7.12
CA THR A 51 5.08 -4.27 7.61
C THR A 51 6.02 -4.52 6.45
N SER A 52 7.14 -3.83 6.47
CA SER A 52 8.18 -3.97 5.46
C SER A 52 9.51 -3.99 6.17
N ASN A 53 10.43 -4.83 5.71
CA ASN A 53 11.78 -4.83 6.28
C ASN A 53 12.68 -3.79 5.61
N GLU A 54 12.12 -2.98 4.73
CA GLU A 54 12.83 -1.85 4.16
C GLU A 54 12.30 -0.57 4.78
N PHE A 55 13.16 0.45 4.82
CA PHE A 55 12.71 1.75 5.31
C PHE A 55 12.05 2.51 4.18
N LEU A 56 10.82 2.93 4.42
CA LEU A 56 10.02 3.67 3.45
C LEU A 56 10.00 5.13 3.88
N ASP A 57 10.35 6.01 2.94
CA ASP A 57 10.42 7.43 3.23
C ASP A 57 9.01 7.99 3.44
N PRO A 58 8.70 8.53 4.64
CA PRO A 58 7.35 9.05 4.88
C PRO A 58 6.98 10.25 4.02
N VAL A 59 7.96 10.93 3.45
CA VAL A 59 7.68 12.02 2.52
C VAL A 59 7.14 11.46 1.21
N VAL A 60 7.67 10.32 0.78
CA VAL A 60 7.24 9.68 -0.45
C VAL A 60 5.98 8.86 -0.20
N TYR A 61 5.98 8.04 0.85
CA TYR A 61 4.83 7.24 1.23
C TYR A 61 3.97 8.06 2.19
N SER A 62 3.47 9.16 1.68
CA SER A 62 2.80 10.13 2.51
C SER A 62 1.30 9.86 2.56
N LYS A 63 0.66 10.55 3.48
CA LYS A 63 -0.77 10.39 3.70
C LYS A 63 -1.54 10.62 2.40
N GLU A 64 -2.53 9.77 2.18
CA GLU A 64 -3.44 9.81 1.05
C GLU A 64 -2.83 9.35 -0.28
N ARG A 65 -1.56 8.92 -0.29
CA ARG A 65 -1.04 8.27 -1.47
C ARG A 65 -1.68 6.89 -1.61
N ARG A 66 -1.86 6.46 -2.83
CA ARG A 66 -2.46 5.14 -3.10
C ARG A 66 -1.37 4.10 -3.23
N VAL A 67 -1.58 2.97 -2.57
CA VAL A 67 -0.64 1.85 -2.65
C VAL A 67 -1.40 0.58 -2.92
N THR A 68 -0.73 -0.35 -3.57
CA THR A 68 -1.19 -1.72 -3.71
C THR A 68 -0.09 -2.61 -3.18
N VAL A 69 -0.47 -3.53 -2.32
CA VAL A 69 0.48 -4.37 -1.60
C VAL A 69 0.18 -5.82 -1.88
N GLY A 70 1.21 -6.54 -2.31
CA GLY A 70 1.16 -7.99 -2.35
C GLY A 70 1.93 -8.50 -1.16
N GLY A 71 1.33 -9.35 -0.36
CA GLY A 71 2.00 -9.84 0.82
C GLY A 71 1.24 -10.94 1.52
N LYS A 72 1.78 -11.33 2.65
CA LYS A 72 1.24 -12.44 3.42
C LYS A 72 0.58 -11.90 4.69
N VAL A 73 -0.61 -12.39 4.98
CA VAL A 73 -1.28 -12.03 6.24
C VAL A 73 -0.58 -12.77 7.37
N ILE A 74 -0.02 -12.01 8.31
CA ILE A 74 0.75 -12.61 9.40
C ILE A 74 0.05 -12.52 10.74
N GLY A 75 -1.08 -11.82 10.81
CA GLY A 75 -1.81 -11.73 12.07
C GLY A 75 -2.72 -10.53 12.07
N SER A 76 -2.95 -10.01 13.25
CA SER A 76 -3.80 -8.85 13.42
C SER A 76 -3.28 -8.02 14.58
N GLN A 77 -3.68 -6.77 14.61
CA GLN A 77 -3.30 -5.86 15.68
C GLN A 77 -4.52 -5.04 16.09
N GLU A 78 -4.68 -4.86 17.39
CA GLU A 78 -5.77 -4.05 17.92
C GLU A 78 -5.32 -2.60 18.03
N ARG A 79 -6.22 -1.71 17.69
CA ARG A 79 -6.02 -0.28 17.87
C ARG A 79 -7.25 0.32 18.44
N GLU A 80 -7.06 1.24 19.37
CA GLU A 80 -8.19 1.97 19.94
C GLU A 80 -8.34 3.30 19.24
N LEU A 81 -9.55 3.58 18.78
CA LEU A 81 -9.90 4.85 18.18
C LEU A 81 -11.09 5.38 18.94
N GLY A 82 -10.85 6.37 19.79
CA GLY A 82 -11.88 6.86 20.68
C GLY A 82 -12.27 5.77 21.67
N ASN A 83 -13.54 5.44 21.71
CA ASN A 83 -14.05 4.42 22.62
C ASN A 83 -14.16 3.05 21.99
N LEU A 84 -13.71 2.92 20.74
CA LEU A 84 -13.89 1.67 20.02
C LEU A 84 -12.54 1.02 19.78
N THR A 85 -12.56 -0.31 19.83
CA THR A 85 -11.37 -1.11 19.53
C THR A 85 -11.54 -1.70 18.15
N TYR A 86 -10.55 -1.46 17.28
CA TYR A 86 -10.53 -2.00 15.94
C TYR A 86 -9.45 -3.04 15.82
N VAL A 87 -9.72 -4.07 15.04
CA VAL A 87 -8.74 -5.11 14.76
C VAL A 87 -8.33 -4.98 13.30
N TYR A 88 -7.05 -4.73 13.09
CA TYR A 88 -6.51 -4.56 11.74
C TYR A 88 -5.74 -5.79 11.35
N PRO A 89 -5.99 -6.36 10.17
CA PRO A 89 -5.08 -7.40 9.66
C PRO A 89 -3.71 -6.79 9.41
N VAL A 90 -2.69 -7.59 9.65
CA VAL A 90 -1.30 -7.18 9.43
C VAL A 90 -0.75 -8.01 8.28
N ILE A 91 -0.20 -7.32 7.28
CA ILE A 91 0.31 -7.94 6.08
C ILE A 91 1.79 -7.66 5.98
N GLU A 92 2.57 -8.74 5.88
CA GLU A 92 3.99 -8.62 5.63
C GLU A 92 4.20 -8.44 4.14
N ALA A 93 4.74 -7.29 3.77
CA ALA A 93 4.83 -6.94 2.35
C ALA A 93 5.86 -7.80 1.65
N MET A 94 5.46 -8.34 0.51
CA MET A 94 6.37 -8.94 -0.44
C MET A 94 6.69 -7.94 -1.52
N GLU A 95 5.73 -7.08 -1.79
CA GLU A 95 5.89 -6.06 -2.82
C GLU A 95 4.92 -4.92 -2.56
N ILE A 96 5.39 -3.68 -2.72
CA ILE A 96 4.55 -2.50 -2.54
C ILE A 96 4.64 -1.66 -3.79
N HIS A 97 3.50 -1.35 -4.37
CA HIS A 97 3.43 -0.47 -5.52
C HIS A 97 2.79 0.85 -5.09
N LEU A 98 3.55 1.94 -5.23
CA LEU A 98 3.07 3.28 -4.90
C LEU A 98 2.61 3.94 -6.17
N TRP A 99 1.35 4.32 -6.23
CA TRP A 99 0.78 4.93 -7.42
C TRP A 99 1.08 6.42 -7.44
N SER A 100 1.18 6.99 -8.63
CA SER A 100 1.38 8.42 -8.80
C SER A 100 0.22 9.18 -8.18
N LYS A 101 0.50 10.37 -7.71
CA LYS A 101 -0.56 11.23 -7.20
C LYS A 101 -1.54 11.54 -8.31
N GLU A 102 -2.80 11.54 -7.93
CA GLU A 102 -3.83 11.94 -8.87
C GLU A 102 -3.63 13.39 -9.25
N GLY A 103 -3.71 13.69 -10.52
CA GLY A 103 -3.46 15.04 -11.00
C GLY A 103 -2.00 15.35 -11.25
N GLU A 104 -1.13 14.48 -10.83
CA GLU A 104 0.29 14.64 -11.09
C GLU A 104 0.54 14.25 -12.54
N TYR A 105 0.89 15.23 -13.36
CA TYR A 105 1.05 14.97 -14.76
C TYR A 105 2.50 14.77 -15.09
N ILE A 106 2.79 13.68 -15.73
CA ILE A 106 4.16 13.33 -16.01
C ILE A 106 4.60 13.83 -17.37
N GLY A 107 3.71 14.26 -18.17
CA GLY A 107 4.06 14.74 -19.48
C GLY A 107 3.95 13.64 -20.51
N PRO A 108 4.04 14.07 -21.72
CA PRO A 108 3.87 13.09 -22.78
C PRO A 108 5.10 12.24 -22.88
N TYR A 109 5.19 11.43 -22.68
CA TYR A 109 6.33 10.81 -22.63
C TYR A 109 6.57 9.61 -22.10
N TYR A 110 6.85 10.19 -21.80
CA TYR A 110 6.93 9.52 -21.32
C TYR A 110 7.03 8.60 -21.08
N PRO A 111 7.49 8.54 -21.25
CA PRO A 111 7.58 7.75 -20.70
C PRO A 111 7.93 7.10 -20.39
N TYR A 112 8.58 7.18 -20.51
CA TYR A 112 8.99 6.45 -20.18
C TYR A 112 9.15 5.95 -19.70
N TYR A 113 9.55 6.30 -19.65
CA TYR A 113 9.82 5.70 -19.16
C TYR A 113 9.87 5.22 -18.67
N ASP A 114 10.13 5.66 -18.59
CA ASP A 114 10.34 4.89 -18.14
C ASP A 114 10.43 4.56 -17.77
N PRO A 115 10.58 5.03 -17.96
CA PRO A 115 10.82 4.40 -17.59
C PRO A 115 10.86 4.02 -17.00
N TRP A 116 11.38 4.41 -16.84
CA TRP A 116 11.40 3.74 -16.39
C TRP A 116 11.25 3.33 -16.24
N TYR A 117 11.28 4.03 -16.34
CA TYR A 117 11.04 3.52 -16.37
C TYR A 117 11.00 3.14 -16.34
N ARG A 118 11.12 3.25 -16.27
CA ARG A 118 11.22 2.82 -16.31
C ARG A 118 11.20 2.22 -15.96
N ARG A 119 11.26 2.30 -15.55
CA ARG A 119 11.38 1.72 -15.09
C ARG A 119 11.25 1.05 -14.93
N PRO A 120 11.24 0.98 -14.84
CA PRO A 120 11.17 0.41 -14.46
C PRO A 120 10.88 -0.01 -14.02
N TYR A 121 10.97 -0.23 -13.69
CA TYR A 121 10.67 -0.63 -13.03
C TYR A 121 10.13 -1.06 -12.97
N ARG A 122 10.05 -1.29 -12.94
CA ARG A 122 9.37 -1.64 -12.67
C ARG A 122 8.89 -2.17 -12.69
N TYR A 123 8.81 -2.35 -12.97
CA TYR A 123 8.46 -3.25 -12.56
C TYR A 123 7.86 -4.37 -12.87
N ARG A 124 7.85 -5.14 -12.97
CA ARG A 124 7.37 -6.20 -13.31
C ARG A 124 7.09 -7.17 -12.35
N TYR A 125 5.99 -7.12 -11.87
CA TYR A 125 5.64 -7.93 -10.78
C TYR A 125 4.91 -9.14 -11.29
N PRO A 126 5.30 -10.33 -10.91
CA PRO A 126 4.70 -11.52 -11.49
C PRO A 126 3.22 -11.65 -11.20
N TYR A 127 2.74 -11.10 -10.13
CA TYR A 127 1.33 -11.23 -9.81
C TYR A 127 0.56 -9.95 -10.02
N TRP A 128 1.14 -8.98 -10.63
CA TRP A 128 0.43 -7.76 -10.95
C TRP A 128 -0.40 -7.88 -12.20
#